data_8e16b7cd731cb3d347e0cec6d07ebe2d
#
_entry.id   8e16b7cd731cb3d347e0cec6d07ebe2d
#
_cell.length_a   1.000
_cell.length_b   1.000
_cell.length_c   1.000
_cell.angle_alpha   90.00
_cell.angle_beta   90.00
_cell.angle_gamma   90.00
#
_symmetry.space_group_name_H-M   'P 1'
#
loop_
_entity.id
_entity.type
_entity.pdbx_description
1 polymer ?
#
loop_
_entity_poly.entity_id
_entity_poly.type
_entity_poly.pdbx_seq_one_letter_code
_entity_poly.pdbx_strand_id
1 'polypeptide(L)'
;SSAASDVYKRQIMKITEITNGIHYVGVNDRCKYKFENLWPLPYGVSYNAYLITDKKNVLIDTVDAAYTDRLLDNIAEIIGDGKIDYLIINHMEPDHSASIQFIRQKYPQMTIVGNVKTLEMVKGYYGIDDNTLCIKNGESLSIGKRTLTFHLTPMVHWPETMMTYVNEDKLIFSGDAFGCFGTLDGGITDSQLNTDKYWSEMVRYYSNIVGKYGPAVQTALKKLSDIEIKTICSTHGPIWEKEITRVIGIYDRLSRYEGEPGVVIAYGSMYGHTEQMAEEIARELAANGIKEIVLHNVSHEDPSYILQNIFRYRGLIIGSPTYSNRLFPAVETLTEMIATRDIKNRTFAYFGSFTWAGAAIKHLAAFAESMKWETIPCCIEMKQSITPAIKEQCRNLAQEMAARLTR
;
A
#
# COMPACT_ATOMS: atom_id res chain seq x y z
N SER A 1 13.72 -25.10 36.94
CA SER A 1 12.74 -24.90 35.82
C SER A 1 12.15 -23.50 35.78
N SER A 2 11.91 -22.82 36.91
CA SER A 2 11.36 -21.45 36.91
C SER A 2 12.37 -20.41 36.36
N ALA A 3 13.62 -20.48 36.69
CA ALA A 3 14.65 -19.56 36.21
C ALA A 3 14.88 -19.63 34.68
N ALA A 4 14.83 -20.83 34.11
CA ALA A 4 14.92 -21.00 32.64
C ALA A 4 13.67 -20.47 31.92
N SER A 5 12.49 -20.64 32.51
CA SER A 5 11.23 -20.04 32.01
C SER A 5 11.28 -18.50 32.09
N ASP A 6 11.81 -17.93 33.18
CA ASP A 6 11.93 -16.49 33.37
C ASP A 6 12.98 -15.86 32.41
N VAL A 7 14.09 -16.57 32.16
CA VAL A 7 15.10 -16.14 31.18
C VAL A 7 14.51 -16.18 29.76
N TYR A 8 13.78 -17.25 29.40
CA TYR A 8 13.12 -17.39 28.11
C TYR A 8 12.04 -16.32 27.90
N LYS A 9 11.18 -16.07 28.91
CA LYS A 9 10.18 -14.99 28.88
C LYS A 9 10.84 -13.61 28.72
N ARG A 10 11.94 -13.32 29.44
CA ARG A 10 12.68 -12.06 29.29
C ARG A 10 13.31 -11.90 27.92
N GLN A 11 13.77 -12.98 27.27
CA GLN A 11 14.30 -12.95 25.93
C GLN A 11 13.20 -12.70 24.88
N ILE A 12 12.03 -13.34 25.00
CA ILE A 12 10.88 -13.10 24.10
C ILE A 12 10.36 -11.68 24.26
N MET A 13 10.16 -11.20 25.50
CA MET A 13 9.75 -9.80 25.76
C MET A 13 10.70 -8.79 25.12
N LYS A 14 12.01 -9.08 25.07
CA LYS A 14 13.01 -8.18 24.50
C LYS A 14 12.96 -8.08 22.97
N ILE A 15 12.41 -9.09 22.27
CA ILE A 15 12.29 -9.12 20.81
C ILE A 15 11.04 -8.35 20.34
N THR A 16 10.00 -8.31 21.16
CA THR A 16 8.73 -7.63 20.84
C THR A 16 8.62 -6.22 21.43
N GLU A 17 9.52 -5.82 22.31
CA GLU A 17 9.54 -4.47 22.90
C GLU A 17 10.15 -3.47 21.90
N ILE A 18 9.37 -2.48 21.49
CA ILE A 18 9.78 -1.41 20.58
C ILE A 18 10.54 -0.34 21.35
N THR A 19 9.96 0.10 22.45
CA THR A 19 10.54 0.99 23.46
C THR A 19 9.94 0.63 24.80
N ASN A 20 10.55 1.09 25.92
CA ASN A 20 10.16 0.69 27.26
C ASN A 20 8.63 0.80 27.47
N GLY A 21 7.97 -0.34 27.62
CA GLY A 21 6.53 -0.46 27.83
C GLY A 21 5.66 -0.28 26.58
N ILE A 22 6.22 -0.25 25.35
CA ILE A 22 5.46 -0.34 24.11
C ILE A 22 5.89 -1.60 23.38
N HIS A 23 4.94 -2.51 23.16
CA HIS A 23 5.18 -3.85 22.66
C HIS A 23 4.42 -4.12 21.35
N TYR A 24 5.05 -4.86 20.46
CA TYR A 24 4.40 -5.47 19.32
C TYR A 24 3.66 -6.73 19.76
N VAL A 25 2.37 -6.82 19.51
CA VAL A 25 1.52 -7.99 19.81
C VAL A 25 0.85 -8.56 18.55
N GLY A 26 1.23 -8.09 17.39
CA GLY A 26 0.69 -8.51 16.10
C GLY A 26 1.09 -9.93 15.70
N VAL A 27 0.67 -10.31 14.50
CA VAL A 27 0.84 -11.66 13.95
C VAL A 27 1.28 -11.63 12.49
N ASN A 28 1.87 -12.74 12.02
CA ASN A 28 2.22 -12.96 10.62
C ASN A 28 1.27 -13.98 10.00
N ASP A 29 0.62 -13.62 8.90
CA ASP A 29 -0.15 -14.54 8.08
C ASP A 29 0.66 -14.93 6.83
N ARG A 30 1.20 -16.15 6.85
CA ARG A 30 1.96 -16.72 5.73
C ARG A 30 1.10 -17.57 4.79
N CYS A 31 -0.19 -17.72 5.12
CA CYS A 31 -1.11 -18.61 4.42
C CYS A 31 -2.12 -17.85 3.56
N LYS A 32 -2.38 -16.58 3.84
CA LYS A 32 -3.32 -15.77 3.07
C LYS A 32 -2.81 -15.59 1.65
N TYR A 33 -3.62 -16.04 0.70
CA TYR A 33 -3.24 -16.03 -0.71
C TYR A 33 -3.40 -14.64 -1.35
N LYS A 34 -4.44 -13.89 -0.96
CA LYS A 34 -4.72 -12.56 -1.48
C LYS A 34 -5.17 -11.60 -0.38
N PHE A 35 -4.67 -10.38 -0.40
CA PHE A 35 -5.18 -9.24 0.37
C PHE A 35 -6.47 -8.74 -0.28
N GLU A 36 -7.50 -8.41 0.52
CA GLU A 36 -8.85 -8.03 0.05
C GLU A 36 -9.47 -9.01 -0.99
N ASN A 37 -9.02 -10.27 -1.04
CA ASN A 37 -9.33 -11.24 -2.10
C ASN A 37 -8.96 -10.80 -3.53
N LEU A 38 -8.16 -9.76 -3.67
CA LEU A 38 -7.73 -9.17 -4.95
C LEU A 38 -6.23 -9.34 -5.19
N TRP A 39 -5.40 -8.91 -4.24
CA TRP A 39 -3.97 -8.69 -4.43
C TRP A 39 -3.14 -9.88 -3.94
N PRO A 40 -2.38 -10.56 -4.80
CA PRO A 40 -1.54 -11.69 -4.38
C PRO A 40 -0.55 -11.33 -3.27
N LEU A 41 -0.34 -12.26 -2.35
CA LEU A 41 0.56 -12.11 -1.21
C LEU A 41 1.68 -13.15 -1.25
N PRO A 42 2.65 -13.05 -2.17
CA PRO A 42 3.73 -14.04 -2.29
C PRO A 42 4.61 -14.13 -1.04
N TYR A 43 4.67 -13.05 -0.27
CA TYR A 43 5.40 -12.97 1.00
C TYR A 43 4.49 -12.93 2.22
N GLY A 44 3.20 -13.28 2.07
CA GLY A 44 2.19 -13.15 3.13
C GLY A 44 1.92 -11.69 3.53
N VAL A 45 1.41 -11.51 4.72
CA VAL A 45 1.13 -10.18 5.31
C VAL A 45 1.30 -10.25 6.83
N SER A 46 1.73 -9.17 7.45
CA SER A 46 1.67 -9.00 8.90
C SER A 46 0.44 -8.18 9.27
N TYR A 47 -0.24 -8.56 10.36
CA TYR A 47 -1.26 -7.74 11.01
C TYR A 47 -0.67 -7.23 12.30
N ASN A 48 -0.27 -5.97 12.30
CA ASN A 48 0.41 -5.37 13.42
C ASN A 48 -0.59 -4.77 14.40
N ALA A 49 -0.49 -5.16 15.64
CA ALA A 49 -1.20 -4.56 16.77
C ALA A 49 -0.17 -4.28 17.87
N TYR A 50 -0.48 -3.31 18.73
CA TYR A 50 0.51 -2.84 19.71
C TYR A 50 -0.11 -2.71 21.09
N LEU A 51 0.67 -3.02 22.14
CA LEU A 51 0.25 -2.90 23.52
C LEU A 51 1.14 -1.89 24.24
N ILE A 52 0.55 -0.85 24.81
CA ILE A 52 1.23 0.10 25.69
C ILE A 52 0.91 -0.28 27.13
N THR A 53 1.96 -0.55 27.91
CA THR A 53 1.87 -0.77 29.35
C THR A 53 2.27 0.51 30.10
N ASP A 54 1.32 1.09 30.82
CA ASP A 54 1.50 2.28 31.64
C ASP A 54 0.55 2.18 32.85
N LYS A 55 0.20 3.27 33.52
CA LYS A 55 -0.86 3.27 34.53
C LYS A 55 -2.18 2.73 33.99
N LYS A 56 -2.42 2.96 32.70
CA LYS A 56 -3.49 2.38 31.91
C LYS A 56 -2.89 1.56 30.77
N ASN A 57 -3.34 0.31 30.60
CA ASN A 57 -2.94 -0.53 29.48
C ASN A 57 -3.79 -0.20 28.25
N VAL A 58 -3.12 0.04 27.12
CA VAL A 58 -3.78 0.45 25.87
C VAL A 58 -3.42 -0.51 24.76
N LEU A 59 -4.40 -1.12 24.15
CA LEU A 59 -4.27 -1.86 22.89
C LEU A 59 -4.50 -0.90 21.73
N ILE A 60 -3.62 -0.92 20.73
CA ILE A 60 -3.71 -0.14 19.51
C ILE A 60 -3.99 -1.09 18.34
N ASP A 61 -5.14 -0.93 17.72
CA ASP A 61 -5.70 -1.79 16.67
C ASP A 61 -5.77 -3.28 17.08
N THR A 62 -6.30 -4.12 16.23
CA THR A 62 -6.38 -5.57 16.42
C THR A 62 -5.83 -6.30 15.20
N VAL A 63 -6.25 -7.53 14.97
CA VAL A 63 -5.81 -8.36 13.84
C VAL A 63 -7.01 -9.01 13.16
N ASP A 64 -6.78 -9.66 12.01
CA ASP A 64 -7.77 -10.53 11.34
C ASP A 64 -8.34 -11.56 12.32
N ALA A 65 -9.64 -11.82 12.23
CA ALA A 65 -10.37 -12.71 13.15
C ALA A 65 -9.74 -14.11 13.27
N ALA A 66 -9.11 -14.61 12.22
CA ALA A 66 -8.45 -15.91 12.21
C ALA A 66 -7.26 -16.00 13.19
N TYR A 67 -6.75 -14.85 13.65
CA TYR A 67 -5.58 -14.74 14.52
C TYR A 67 -5.90 -14.18 15.91
N THR A 68 -7.19 -14.09 16.28
CA THR A 68 -7.61 -13.54 17.58
C THR A 68 -6.95 -14.27 18.77
N ASP A 69 -6.91 -15.59 18.74
CA ASP A 69 -6.30 -16.36 19.83
C ASP A 69 -4.81 -16.02 20.00
N ARG A 70 -4.08 -15.88 18.91
CA ARG A 70 -2.67 -15.48 18.93
C ARG A 70 -2.49 -14.07 19.50
N LEU A 71 -3.35 -13.11 19.11
CA LEU A 71 -3.32 -11.77 19.68
C LEU A 71 -3.56 -11.80 21.19
N LEU A 72 -4.54 -12.58 21.66
CA LEU A 72 -4.83 -12.75 23.09
C LEU A 72 -3.65 -13.38 23.84
N ASP A 73 -3.02 -14.41 23.26
CA ASP A 73 -1.83 -15.04 23.85
C ASP A 73 -0.67 -14.03 23.96
N ASN A 74 -0.38 -13.27 22.88
CA ASN A 74 0.68 -12.25 22.89
C ASN A 74 0.42 -11.16 23.93
N ILE A 75 -0.84 -10.74 24.11
CA ILE A 75 -1.23 -9.79 25.17
C ILE A 75 -0.99 -10.42 26.57
N ALA A 76 -1.44 -11.66 26.76
CA ALA A 76 -1.32 -12.35 28.04
C ALA A 76 0.16 -12.59 28.44
N GLU A 77 1.06 -12.81 27.48
CA GLU A 77 2.51 -12.91 27.77
C GLU A 77 3.07 -11.63 28.40
N ILE A 78 2.49 -10.46 28.09
CA ILE A 78 2.98 -9.18 28.59
C ILE A 78 2.30 -8.77 29.90
N ILE A 79 0.96 -8.83 29.95
CA ILE A 79 0.20 -8.34 31.12
C ILE A 79 -0.39 -9.44 32.00
N GLY A 80 -0.21 -10.71 31.67
CA GLY A 80 -0.80 -11.84 32.41
C GLY A 80 -2.32 -11.73 32.49
N ASP A 81 -2.85 -11.81 33.71
CA ASP A 81 -4.28 -11.59 34.00
C ASP A 81 -4.67 -10.09 34.13
N GLY A 82 -3.79 -9.20 33.71
CA GLY A 82 -4.03 -7.77 33.70
C GLY A 82 -5.18 -7.38 32.75
N LYS A 83 -5.67 -6.18 32.91
CA LYS A 83 -6.77 -5.66 32.10
C LYS A 83 -6.26 -4.76 30.97
N ILE A 84 -7.04 -4.66 29.91
CA ILE A 84 -6.95 -3.58 28.92
C ILE A 84 -7.91 -2.45 29.36
N ASP A 85 -7.39 -1.25 29.54
CA ASP A 85 -8.23 -0.09 29.87
C ASP A 85 -8.83 0.56 28.61
N TYR A 86 -8.04 0.65 27.54
CA TYR A 86 -8.46 1.24 26.26
C TYR A 86 -8.08 0.37 25.07
N LEU A 87 -8.97 0.31 24.09
CA LEU A 87 -8.67 -0.12 22.72
C LEU A 87 -8.81 1.10 21.81
N ILE A 88 -7.70 1.55 21.23
CA ILE A 88 -7.69 2.63 20.25
C ILE A 88 -7.73 2.02 18.86
N ILE A 89 -8.64 2.50 18.02
CA ILE A 89 -8.82 2.02 16.66
C ILE A 89 -8.43 3.12 15.69
N ASN A 90 -7.28 2.95 15.03
CA ASN A 90 -6.82 3.86 13.99
C ASN A 90 -7.54 3.59 12.66
N HIS A 91 -7.91 2.32 12.39
CA HIS A 91 -8.53 1.89 11.15
C HIS A 91 -9.53 0.74 11.37
N MET A 92 -10.64 0.77 10.62
CA MET A 92 -11.77 -0.16 10.78
C MET A 92 -11.84 -1.28 9.74
N GLU A 93 -10.88 -1.37 8.83
CA GLU A 93 -10.84 -2.50 7.91
C GLU A 93 -10.78 -3.84 8.69
N PRO A 94 -11.53 -4.89 8.26
CA PRO A 94 -11.68 -6.11 9.06
C PRO A 94 -10.39 -6.83 9.42
N ASP A 95 -9.32 -6.67 8.66
CA ASP A 95 -8.02 -7.28 8.99
C ASP A 95 -7.30 -6.61 10.18
N HIS A 96 -7.81 -5.44 10.65
CA HIS A 96 -7.38 -4.76 11.87
C HIS A 96 -8.48 -4.66 12.91
N SER A 97 -9.72 -4.95 12.55
CA SER A 97 -10.87 -4.70 13.42
C SER A 97 -11.69 -5.95 13.74
N ALA A 98 -11.55 -7.04 12.98
CA ALA A 98 -12.42 -8.21 13.15
C ALA A 98 -12.25 -8.92 14.51
N SER A 99 -11.15 -8.72 15.20
CA SER A 99 -10.96 -9.26 16.55
C SER A 99 -11.61 -8.42 17.67
N ILE A 100 -12.14 -7.23 17.38
CA ILE A 100 -12.70 -6.29 18.38
C ILE A 100 -13.74 -6.95 19.29
N GLN A 101 -14.69 -7.68 18.72
CA GLN A 101 -15.74 -8.32 19.51
C GLN A 101 -15.19 -9.38 20.50
N PHE A 102 -14.17 -10.11 20.11
CA PHE A 102 -13.54 -11.13 20.97
C PHE A 102 -12.69 -10.48 22.07
N ILE A 103 -11.95 -9.42 21.72
CA ILE A 103 -11.22 -8.61 22.71
C ILE A 103 -12.19 -7.99 23.72
N ARG A 104 -13.34 -7.46 23.26
CA ARG A 104 -14.38 -6.94 24.15
C ARG A 104 -14.97 -8.02 25.06
N GLN A 105 -15.17 -9.24 24.58
CA GLN A 105 -15.63 -10.35 25.41
C GLN A 105 -14.61 -10.72 26.51
N LYS A 106 -13.31 -10.71 26.18
CA LYS A 106 -12.24 -10.98 27.12
C LYS A 106 -12.04 -9.85 28.13
N TYR A 107 -12.20 -8.60 27.71
CA TYR A 107 -11.99 -7.38 28.51
C TYR A 107 -13.26 -6.51 28.52
N PRO A 108 -14.34 -6.92 29.19
CA PRO A 108 -15.66 -6.27 29.07
C PRO A 108 -15.70 -4.80 29.59
N GLN A 109 -14.76 -4.44 30.45
CA GLN A 109 -14.65 -3.07 31.00
C GLN A 109 -13.78 -2.14 30.16
N MET A 110 -13.20 -2.63 29.07
CA MET A 110 -12.38 -1.86 28.15
C MET A 110 -13.20 -0.76 27.45
N THR A 111 -12.63 0.44 27.37
CA THR A 111 -13.23 1.54 26.60
C THR A 111 -12.67 1.54 25.17
N ILE A 112 -13.53 1.51 24.17
CA ILE A 112 -13.16 1.64 22.76
C ILE A 112 -13.02 3.13 22.43
N VAL A 113 -11.87 3.53 21.90
CA VAL A 113 -11.54 4.91 21.56
C VAL A 113 -11.42 5.04 20.04
N GLY A 114 -12.15 5.98 19.46
CA GLY A 114 -12.11 6.28 18.05
C GLY A 114 -12.84 7.58 17.73
N ASN A 115 -12.78 8.02 16.49
CA ASN A 115 -13.59 9.16 16.07
C ASN A 115 -15.05 8.73 15.79
N VAL A 116 -15.92 9.69 15.49
CA VAL A 116 -17.35 9.44 15.30
C VAL A 116 -17.62 8.36 14.25
N LYS A 117 -16.91 8.38 13.11
CA LYS A 117 -17.09 7.39 12.04
C LYS A 117 -16.57 6.01 12.45
N THR A 118 -15.45 5.94 13.16
CA THR A 118 -14.94 4.71 13.75
C THR A 118 -15.99 4.06 14.63
N LEU A 119 -16.60 4.82 15.56
CA LEU A 119 -17.59 4.29 16.49
C LEU A 119 -18.90 3.90 15.77
N GLU A 120 -19.31 4.63 14.73
CA GLU A 120 -20.43 4.22 13.86
C GLU A 120 -20.16 2.88 13.18
N MET A 121 -18.93 2.65 12.69
CA MET A 121 -18.52 1.39 12.06
C MET A 121 -18.40 0.26 13.09
N VAL A 122 -17.88 0.51 14.29
CA VAL A 122 -17.85 -0.47 15.39
C VAL A 122 -19.26 -0.96 15.73
N LYS A 123 -20.21 -0.01 15.81
CA LYS A 123 -21.62 -0.36 15.99
C LYS A 123 -22.19 -1.14 14.82
N GLY A 124 -21.88 -0.71 13.58
CA GLY A 124 -22.38 -1.33 12.36
C GLY A 124 -21.88 -2.75 12.16
N TYR A 125 -20.58 -2.99 12.34
CA TYR A 125 -19.95 -4.30 12.14
C TYR A 125 -20.16 -5.25 13.32
N TYR A 126 -20.09 -4.75 14.56
CA TYR A 126 -19.97 -5.60 15.76
C TYR A 126 -21.10 -5.41 16.78
N GLY A 127 -22.01 -4.46 16.55
CA GLY A 127 -23.12 -4.17 17.46
C GLY A 127 -22.72 -3.57 18.79
N ILE A 128 -21.50 -3.04 18.91
CA ILE A 128 -20.96 -2.45 20.15
C ILE A 128 -21.18 -0.93 20.13
N ASP A 129 -21.90 -0.40 21.11
CA ASP A 129 -22.15 1.04 21.26
C ASP A 129 -22.03 1.55 22.72
N ASP A 130 -21.60 0.66 23.64
CA ASP A 130 -21.35 0.98 25.03
C ASP A 130 -19.84 1.06 25.34
N ASN A 131 -19.48 1.70 26.45
CA ASN A 131 -18.08 1.92 26.85
C ASN A 131 -17.21 2.44 25.71
N THR A 132 -17.63 3.49 25.05
CA THR A 132 -16.92 4.14 23.95
C THR A 132 -16.48 5.56 24.34
N LEU A 133 -15.36 5.99 23.77
CA LEU A 133 -14.84 7.36 23.88
C LEU A 133 -14.64 7.94 22.48
N CYS A 134 -15.48 8.91 22.12
CA CYS A 134 -15.35 9.63 20.87
C CYS A 134 -14.31 10.74 20.97
N ILE A 135 -13.31 10.71 20.09
CA ILE A 135 -12.24 11.72 20.05
C ILE A 135 -12.32 12.59 18.79
N LYS A 136 -11.73 13.76 18.87
CA LYS A 136 -11.58 14.72 17.75
C LYS A 136 -10.13 14.91 17.38
N ASN A 137 -9.92 15.55 16.22
CA ASN A 137 -8.58 15.86 15.76
C ASN A 137 -7.82 16.75 16.75
N GLY A 138 -6.60 16.35 17.13
CA GLY A 138 -5.75 17.08 18.07
C GLY A 138 -6.09 16.86 19.54
N GLU A 139 -7.15 16.10 19.89
CA GLU A 139 -7.41 15.73 21.27
C GLU A 139 -6.35 14.78 21.79
N SER A 140 -6.18 14.78 23.10
CA SER A 140 -5.18 13.95 23.78
C SER A 140 -5.78 13.14 24.92
N LEU A 141 -5.25 11.96 25.16
CA LEU A 141 -5.62 11.05 26.24
C LEU A 141 -4.37 10.73 27.08
N SER A 142 -4.41 11.09 28.38
CA SER A 142 -3.36 10.69 29.31
C SER A 142 -3.59 9.26 29.81
N ILE A 143 -2.57 8.42 29.75
CA ILE A 143 -2.62 7.02 30.18
C ILE A 143 -1.71 6.73 31.39
N GLY A 144 -1.07 7.76 31.90
CA GLY A 144 -0.15 7.70 33.05
C GLY A 144 1.06 8.58 32.82
N LYS A 145 2.21 7.98 32.48
CA LYS A 145 3.42 8.71 32.10
C LYS A 145 3.35 9.26 30.68
N ARG A 146 2.47 8.67 29.83
CA ARG A 146 2.33 8.98 28.42
C ARG A 146 1.05 9.70 28.12
N THR A 147 1.11 10.51 27.07
CA THR A 147 -0.01 11.25 26.50
C THR A 147 -0.12 10.84 25.03
N LEU A 148 -1.29 10.35 24.64
CA LEU A 148 -1.62 9.96 23.28
C LEU A 148 -2.37 11.12 22.61
N THR A 149 -1.87 11.61 21.47
CA THR A 149 -2.52 12.68 20.69
C THR A 149 -3.04 12.10 19.38
N PHE A 150 -4.30 12.42 19.04
CA PHE A 150 -4.99 11.85 17.88
C PHE A 150 -4.98 12.79 16.69
N HIS A 151 -4.50 12.29 15.56
CA HIS A 151 -4.47 13.02 14.29
C HIS A 151 -5.40 12.34 13.27
N LEU A 152 -6.53 12.97 12.96
CA LEU A 152 -7.45 12.42 11.96
C LEU A 152 -6.84 12.57 10.56
N THR A 153 -6.76 11.47 9.82
CA THR A 153 -6.20 11.36 8.47
C THR A 153 -7.22 10.73 7.51
N PRO A 154 -8.42 11.35 7.36
CA PRO A 154 -9.50 10.75 6.60
C PRO A 154 -9.07 10.46 5.16
N MET A 155 -9.53 9.34 4.61
CA MET A 155 -9.19 8.81 3.28
C MET A 155 -7.73 8.39 3.11
N VAL A 156 -7.04 8.03 4.20
CA VAL A 156 -5.74 7.37 4.16
C VAL A 156 -5.84 5.99 4.84
N HIS A 157 -6.61 4.96 4.30
CA HIS A 157 -7.31 5.13 2.98
C HIS A 157 -8.85 5.12 3.12
N TRP A 158 -9.42 4.95 4.32
CA TRP A 158 -10.87 5.01 4.61
C TRP A 158 -11.23 6.33 5.31
N PRO A 159 -12.55 6.69 5.36
CA PRO A 159 -12.98 8.00 5.86
C PRO A 159 -12.81 8.21 7.36
N GLU A 160 -12.68 7.14 8.16
CA GLU A 160 -12.51 7.18 9.60
C GLU A 160 -11.05 7.14 10.06
N THR A 161 -10.11 6.91 9.15
CA THR A 161 -8.70 6.69 9.54
C THR A 161 -8.13 7.83 10.37
N MET A 162 -7.33 7.44 11.35
CA MET A 162 -6.57 8.35 12.19
C MET A 162 -5.19 7.76 12.51
N MET A 163 -4.33 8.60 13.07
CA MET A 163 -3.03 8.20 13.60
C MET A 163 -2.95 8.59 15.08
N THR A 164 -2.36 7.73 15.89
CA THR A 164 -2.17 7.97 17.33
C THR A 164 -0.69 8.22 17.61
N TYR A 165 -0.38 9.41 18.12
CA TYR A 165 0.99 9.83 18.43
C TYR A 165 1.25 9.76 19.92
N VAL A 166 2.36 9.12 20.33
CA VAL A 166 2.86 9.05 21.70
C VAL A 166 3.86 10.18 21.89
N ASN A 167 3.47 11.21 22.63
CA ASN A 167 4.23 12.47 22.72
C ASN A 167 5.63 12.28 23.31
N GLU A 168 5.74 11.49 24.36
CA GLU A 168 6.98 11.29 25.12
C GLU A 168 7.99 10.44 24.35
N ASP A 169 7.52 9.43 23.63
CA ASP A 169 8.38 8.50 22.87
C ASP A 169 8.62 8.98 21.42
N LYS A 170 7.88 10.01 20.95
CA LYS A 170 7.93 10.49 19.56
C LYS A 170 7.62 9.37 18.54
N LEU A 171 6.69 8.51 18.91
CA LEU A 171 6.27 7.34 18.17
C LEU A 171 4.86 7.55 17.64
N ILE A 172 4.62 7.15 16.40
CA ILE A 172 3.30 7.24 15.78
C ILE A 172 2.78 5.87 15.36
N PHE A 173 1.56 5.53 15.76
CA PHE A 173 0.79 4.42 15.21
C PHE A 173 -0.01 4.97 14.03
N SER A 174 0.37 4.57 12.83
CA SER A 174 -0.05 5.24 11.59
C SER A 174 -1.24 4.59 10.89
N GLY A 175 -1.81 3.52 11.46
CA GLY A 175 -2.75 2.68 10.69
C GLY A 175 -2.04 2.14 9.44
N ASP A 176 -2.74 2.09 8.33
CA ASP A 176 -2.22 1.56 7.06
C ASP A 176 -1.19 2.46 6.37
N ALA A 177 -1.14 3.73 6.75
CA ALA A 177 -0.12 4.61 6.21
C ALA A 177 1.28 4.09 6.55
N PHE A 178 2.18 4.17 5.54
CA PHE A 178 3.56 3.69 5.63
C PHE A 178 3.70 2.17 5.74
N GLY A 179 2.60 1.42 5.58
CA GLY A 179 2.58 -0.03 5.54
C GLY A 179 3.08 -0.62 4.22
N CYS A 180 3.31 -1.92 4.24
CA CYS A 180 3.68 -2.70 3.05
C CYS A 180 3.21 -4.15 3.18
N PHE A 181 3.03 -4.83 2.05
CA PHE A 181 2.83 -6.28 2.08
C PHE A 181 4.08 -7.02 2.56
N GLY A 182 3.88 -8.24 3.01
CA GLY A 182 4.91 -9.14 3.49
C GLY A 182 4.89 -9.37 4.99
N THR A 183 5.25 -10.58 5.39
CA THR A 183 5.43 -10.96 6.80
C THR A 183 6.76 -10.48 7.33
N LEU A 184 6.86 -10.35 8.64
CA LEU A 184 8.10 -10.04 9.35
C LEU A 184 8.90 -11.33 9.56
N ASP A 185 10.17 -11.32 9.15
CA ASP A 185 11.03 -12.50 9.15
C ASP A 185 12.01 -12.47 10.35
N GLY A 186 11.48 -12.73 11.55
CA GLY A 186 12.28 -12.88 12.79
C GLY A 186 12.46 -11.60 13.60
N GLY A 187 12.64 -10.44 12.97
CA GLY A 187 12.62 -9.13 13.61
C GLY A 187 11.29 -8.41 13.42
N ILE A 188 11.12 -7.27 14.08
CA ILE A 188 9.92 -6.41 13.94
C ILE A 188 10.25 -5.02 13.40
N THR A 189 11.50 -4.56 13.55
CA THR A 189 11.92 -3.24 13.10
C THR A 189 12.81 -3.33 11.85
N ASP A 190 12.91 -2.24 11.11
CA ASP A 190 13.80 -2.11 9.95
C ASP A 190 15.29 -2.23 10.32
N SER A 191 15.64 -2.07 11.59
CA SER A 191 16.99 -2.31 12.09
C SER A 191 17.32 -3.79 12.32
N GLN A 192 16.28 -4.62 12.47
CA GLN A 192 16.38 -6.06 12.76
C GLN A 192 16.16 -6.93 11.51
N LEU A 193 15.62 -6.35 10.44
CA LEU A 193 15.19 -7.03 9.23
C LEU A 193 16.07 -6.69 8.02
N ASN A 194 16.20 -7.61 7.06
CA ASN A 194 16.56 -7.24 5.71
C ASN A 194 15.35 -6.59 5.03
N THR A 195 15.49 -5.31 4.68
CA THR A 195 14.37 -4.51 4.18
C THR A 195 14.20 -4.54 2.66
N ASP A 196 15.05 -5.23 1.91
CA ASP A 196 15.07 -5.18 0.44
C ASP A 196 13.71 -5.46 -0.20
N LYS A 197 13.02 -6.52 0.24
CA LYS A 197 11.70 -6.89 -0.28
C LYS A 197 10.60 -5.87 0.04
N TYR A 198 10.69 -5.21 1.19
CA TYR A 198 9.62 -4.33 1.68
C TYR A 198 9.54 -3.02 0.87
N TRP A 199 10.63 -2.55 0.27
CA TRP A 199 10.59 -1.33 -0.55
C TRP A 199 9.70 -1.50 -1.79
N SER A 200 9.84 -2.60 -2.49
CA SER A 200 8.98 -2.94 -3.63
C SER A 200 7.53 -3.17 -3.18
N GLU A 201 7.35 -3.92 -2.10
CA GLU A 201 6.03 -4.23 -1.54
C GLU A 201 5.33 -2.98 -0.96
N MET A 202 6.06 -1.98 -0.47
CA MET A 202 5.50 -0.69 -0.04
C MET A 202 4.93 0.09 -1.24
N VAL A 203 5.67 0.16 -2.35
CA VAL A 203 5.17 0.82 -3.57
C VAL A 203 3.95 0.07 -4.11
N ARG A 204 3.96 -1.26 -4.07
CA ARG A 204 2.83 -2.10 -4.50
C ARG A 204 1.62 -1.93 -3.58
N TYR A 205 1.82 -1.91 -2.28
CA TYR A 205 0.79 -1.62 -1.27
C TYR A 205 0.18 -0.24 -1.52
N TYR A 206 1.01 0.80 -1.57
CA TYR A 206 0.56 2.15 -1.85
C TYR A 206 -0.29 2.23 -3.13
N SER A 207 0.20 1.70 -4.24
CA SER A 207 -0.44 1.80 -5.56
C SER A 207 -1.81 1.13 -5.62
N ASN A 208 -2.01 0.06 -4.85
CA ASN A 208 -3.24 -0.73 -4.89
C ASN A 208 -4.25 -0.34 -3.81
N ILE A 209 -3.78 0.10 -2.63
CA ILE A 209 -4.60 0.39 -1.46
C ILE A 209 -4.82 1.90 -1.28
N VAL A 210 -3.76 2.69 -1.32
CA VAL A 210 -3.79 4.12 -0.98
C VAL A 210 -3.87 5.03 -2.22
N GLY A 211 -3.37 4.58 -3.36
CA GLY A 211 -2.96 5.40 -4.52
C GLY A 211 -3.99 6.39 -5.06
N LYS A 212 -5.29 6.11 -4.99
CA LYS A 212 -6.37 7.04 -5.37
C LYS A 212 -6.37 8.32 -4.53
N TYR A 213 -5.92 8.25 -3.30
CA TYR A 213 -6.11 9.28 -2.28
C TYR A 213 -4.87 10.16 -2.07
N GLY A 214 -4.07 10.38 -3.10
CA GLY A 214 -2.86 11.22 -3.05
C GLY A 214 -3.06 12.57 -2.34
N PRO A 215 -4.10 13.38 -2.64
CA PRO A 215 -4.36 14.64 -1.94
C PRO A 215 -4.61 14.48 -0.43
N ALA A 216 -5.26 13.38 -0.01
CA ALA A 216 -5.48 13.10 1.40
C ALA A 216 -4.16 12.74 2.10
N VAL A 217 -3.29 11.95 1.45
CA VAL A 217 -1.93 11.65 1.94
C VAL A 217 -1.12 12.93 2.10
N GLN A 218 -1.13 13.85 1.12
CA GLN A 218 -0.44 15.15 1.23
C GLN A 218 -0.97 15.98 2.41
N THR A 219 -2.28 15.95 2.64
CA THR A 219 -2.88 16.63 3.81
C THR A 219 -2.42 15.99 5.12
N ALA A 220 -2.34 14.66 5.18
CA ALA A 220 -1.83 13.95 6.36
C ALA A 220 -0.35 14.26 6.60
N LEU A 221 0.50 14.20 5.58
CA LEU A 221 1.93 14.53 5.69
C LEU A 221 2.14 15.98 6.17
N LYS A 222 1.36 16.93 5.66
CA LYS A 222 1.40 18.32 6.13
C LYS A 222 1.02 18.46 7.60
N LYS A 223 0.03 17.72 8.10
CA LYS A 223 -0.34 17.74 9.53
C LYS A 223 0.77 17.19 10.42
N LEU A 224 1.56 16.25 9.91
CA LEU A 224 2.65 15.62 10.65
C LEU A 224 3.98 16.36 10.54
N SER A 225 4.10 17.36 9.66
CA SER A 225 5.38 18.04 9.39
C SER A 225 5.97 18.77 10.60
N ASP A 226 5.12 19.18 11.55
CA ASP A 226 5.55 19.93 12.74
C ASP A 226 5.79 18.99 13.95
N ILE A 227 5.70 17.68 13.75
CA ILE A 227 5.83 16.66 14.81
C ILE A 227 7.14 15.90 14.59
N GLU A 228 7.96 15.79 15.62
CA GLU A 228 9.14 14.93 15.58
C GLU A 228 8.73 13.47 15.70
N ILE A 229 9.00 12.68 14.64
CA ILE A 229 8.70 11.25 14.60
C ILE A 229 10.01 10.48 14.58
N LYS A 230 10.22 9.63 15.59
CA LYS A 230 11.37 8.74 15.72
C LYS A 230 11.05 7.28 15.40
N THR A 231 9.76 6.91 15.43
CA THR A 231 9.31 5.55 15.12
C THR A 231 7.94 5.60 14.49
N ILE A 232 7.77 4.87 13.40
CA ILE A 232 6.47 4.68 12.72
C ILE A 232 6.05 3.23 12.90
N CYS A 233 4.90 3.01 13.53
CA CYS A 233 4.28 1.72 13.77
C CYS A 233 3.04 1.60 12.88
N SER A 234 3.20 1.02 11.69
CA SER A 234 2.10 0.75 10.76
C SER A 234 1.39 -0.57 11.08
N THR A 235 0.20 -0.75 10.52
CA THR A 235 -0.58 -1.99 10.67
C THR A 235 -0.05 -3.15 9.82
N HIS A 236 0.82 -2.88 8.84
CA HIS A 236 1.47 -3.87 7.99
C HIS A 236 2.95 -3.59 7.79
N GLY A 237 3.75 -4.67 7.68
CA GLY A 237 5.17 -4.59 7.41
C GLY A 237 6.02 -4.16 8.61
N PRO A 238 7.30 -3.76 8.40
CA PRO A 238 8.24 -3.39 9.44
C PRO A 238 7.81 -2.15 10.23
N ILE A 239 8.20 -2.09 11.49
CA ILE A 239 8.26 -0.86 12.27
C ILE A 239 9.48 -0.08 11.79
N TRP A 240 9.28 1.18 11.41
CA TRP A 240 10.31 2.03 10.85
C TRP A 240 10.94 2.92 11.91
N GLU A 241 12.24 2.80 12.13
CA GLU A 241 13.02 3.61 13.08
C GLU A 241 14.28 4.22 12.45
N LYS A 242 14.90 3.54 11.48
CA LYS A 242 16.08 4.04 10.76
C LYS A 242 15.73 4.71 9.45
N GLU A 243 14.83 4.11 8.70
CA GLU A 243 14.49 4.50 7.32
C GLU A 243 13.28 5.44 7.22
N ILE A 244 12.91 6.14 8.30
CA ILE A 244 11.74 7.03 8.38
C ILE A 244 11.72 8.05 7.24
N THR A 245 12.85 8.70 6.97
CA THR A 245 12.96 9.70 5.91
C THR A 245 12.67 9.11 4.53
N ARG A 246 13.15 7.88 4.28
CA ARG A 246 12.90 7.17 3.03
C ARG A 246 11.44 6.77 2.90
N VAL A 247 10.84 6.25 3.96
CA VAL A 247 9.43 5.84 4.00
C VAL A 247 8.51 7.03 3.72
N ILE A 248 8.71 8.15 4.44
CA ILE A 248 7.93 9.38 4.23
C ILE A 248 8.16 9.91 2.81
N GLY A 249 9.41 9.90 2.32
CA GLY A 249 9.75 10.34 0.96
C GLY A 249 9.09 9.51 -0.14
N ILE A 250 8.92 8.20 0.05
CA ILE A 250 8.18 7.34 -0.89
C ILE A 250 6.70 7.75 -0.93
N TYR A 251 6.05 7.88 0.22
CA TYR A 251 4.64 8.28 0.31
C TYR A 251 4.42 9.69 -0.25
N ASP A 252 5.32 10.64 0.06
CA ASP A 252 5.26 12.01 -0.45
C ASP A 252 5.34 12.04 -1.97
N ARG A 253 6.32 11.37 -2.57
CA ARG A 253 6.50 11.30 -4.02
C ARG A 253 5.31 10.64 -4.72
N LEU A 254 4.89 9.45 -4.23
CA LEU A 254 3.79 8.71 -4.84
C LEU A 254 2.46 9.47 -4.75
N SER A 255 2.20 10.18 -3.65
CA SER A 255 0.98 10.95 -3.45
C SER A 255 0.92 12.24 -4.27
N ARG A 256 2.06 12.75 -4.71
CA ARG A 256 2.14 13.82 -5.72
C ARG A 256 2.12 13.28 -7.16
N TYR A 257 2.02 11.95 -7.31
CA TYR A 257 2.11 11.27 -8.61
C TYR A 257 3.41 11.57 -9.37
N GLU A 258 4.49 11.81 -8.67
CA GLU A 258 5.82 12.04 -9.23
C GLU A 258 6.46 10.70 -9.60
N GLY A 259 6.59 10.45 -10.91
CA GLY A 259 7.23 9.24 -11.43
C GLY A 259 8.73 9.42 -11.58
N GLU A 260 9.48 8.36 -11.31
CA GLU A 260 10.91 8.24 -11.64
C GLU A 260 11.12 8.22 -13.17
N PRO A 261 12.29 8.63 -13.67
CA PRO A 261 12.63 8.43 -15.08
C PRO A 261 12.64 6.94 -15.42
N GLY A 262 11.73 6.51 -16.28
CA GLY A 262 11.55 5.12 -16.69
C GLY A 262 10.27 4.94 -17.46
N VAL A 263 10.11 3.79 -18.12
CA VAL A 263 8.97 3.47 -18.98
C VAL A 263 8.40 2.10 -18.65
N VAL A 264 7.10 2.07 -18.42
CA VAL A 264 6.31 0.85 -18.38
C VAL A 264 5.70 0.60 -19.76
N ILE A 265 5.89 -0.59 -20.30
CA ILE A 265 5.22 -1.06 -21.50
C ILE A 265 4.27 -2.19 -21.11
N ALA A 266 2.97 -1.92 -21.02
CA ALA A 266 1.96 -2.91 -20.72
C ALA A 266 1.23 -3.32 -22.00
N TYR A 267 1.26 -4.60 -22.35
CA TYR A 267 0.70 -5.06 -23.62
C TYR A 267 -0.10 -6.34 -23.48
N GLY A 268 -1.16 -6.45 -24.28
CA GLY A 268 -1.84 -7.71 -24.58
C GLY A 268 -1.31 -8.29 -25.89
N SER A 269 -1.16 -9.60 -25.97
CA SER A 269 -0.78 -10.28 -27.21
C SER A 269 -1.39 -11.67 -27.26
N MET A 270 -2.02 -12.03 -28.40
CA MET A 270 -2.63 -13.35 -28.59
C MET A 270 -1.61 -14.38 -29.14
N TYR A 271 -0.82 -13.97 -30.14
CA TYR A 271 0.08 -14.85 -30.89
C TYR A 271 1.48 -14.25 -31.07
N GLY A 272 1.90 -13.29 -30.22
CA GLY A 272 3.22 -12.70 -30.21
C GLY A 272 3.43 -11.48 -31.13
N HIS A 273 2.51 -11.14 -32.02
CA HIS A 273 2.74 -10.01 -32.95
C HIS A 273 2.71 -8.64 -32.25
N THR A 274 1.79 -8.41 -31.34
CA THR A 274 1.75 -7.17 -30.52
C THR A 274 2.97 -7.10 -29.57
N GLU A 275 3.40 -8.24 -29.05
CA GLU A 275 4.60 -8.39 -28.23
C GLU A 275 5.87 -7.98 -28.98
N GLN A 276 6.00 -8.39 -30.27
CA GLN A 276 7.14 -7.98 -31.10
C GLN A 276 7.26 -6.46 -31.23
N MET A 277 6.13 -5.72 -31.30
CA MET A 277 6.16 -4.25 -31.25
C MET A 277 6.62 -3.73 -29.87
N ALA A 278 6.12 -4.32 -28.78
CA ALA A 278 6.53 -3.93 -27.44
C ALA A 278 8.04 -4.10 -27.24
N GLU A 279 8.60 -5.24 -27.69
CA GLU A 279 10.05 -5.51 -27.65
C GLU A 279 10.86 -4.56 -28.55
N GLU A 280 10.35 -4.23 -29.74
CA GLU A 280 11.01 -3.27 -30.63
C GLU A 280 11.06 -1.88 -29.99
N ILE A 281 9.94 -1.41 -29.42
CA ILE A 281 9.88 -0.14 -28.69
C ILE A 281 10.84 -0.14 -27.51
N ALA A 282 10.91 -1.23 -26.74
CA ALA A 282 11.81 -1.35 -25.61
C ALA A 282 13.28 -1.25 -26.03
N ARG A 283 13.67 -1.92 -27.13
CA ARG A 283 15.04 -1.83 -27.68
C ARG A 283 15.39 -0.40 -28.10
N GLU A 284 14.46 0.26 -28.79
CA GLU A 284 14.68 1.64 -29.23
C GLU A 284 14.71 2.63 -28.05
N LEU A 285 13.92 2.42 -26.99
CA LEU A 285 14.04 3.20 -25.75
C LEU A 285 15.42 3.04 -25.09
N ALA A 286 15.91 1.80 -25.01
CA ALA A 286 17.24 1.52 -24.48
C ALA A 286 18.35 2.15 -25.34
N ALA A 287 18.23 2.11 -26.67
CA ALA A 287 19.13 2.78 -27.60
C ALA A 287 19.13 4.32 -27.43
N ASN A 288 18.04 4.90 -26.95
CA ASN A 288 17.91 6.31 -26.62
C ASN A 288 18.23 6.64 -25.13
N GLY A 289 18.88 5.71 -24.43
CA GLY A 289 19.45 5.93 -23.09
C GLY A 289 18.49 5.73 -21.92
N ILE A 290 17.27 5.24 -22.12
CA ILE A 290 16.38 4.86 -21.04
C ILE A 290 16.86 3.54 -20.46
N LYS A 291 17.17 3.50 -19.16
CA LYS A 291 17.66 2.31 -18.46
C LYS A 291 16.56 1.55 -17.74
N GLU A 292 15.61 2.27 -17.18
CA GLU A 292 14.48 1.71 -16.44
C GLU A 292 13.32 1.45 -17.42
N ILE A 293 13.27 0.24 -17.96
CA ILE A 293 12.22 -0.21 -18.89
C ILE A 293 11.62 -1.50 -18.34
N VAL A 294 10.32 -1.51 -18.14
CA VAL A 294 9.60 -2.68 -17.63
C VAL A 294 8.52 -3.09 -18.63
N LEU A 295 8.60 -4.34 -19.10
CA LEU A 295 7.61 -4.93 -20.00
C LEU A 295 6.66 -5.83 -19.19
N HIS A 296 5.37 -5.63 -19.37
CA HIS A 296 4.33 -6.44 -18.74
C HIS A 296 3.41 -7.04 -19.80
N ASN A 297 3.39 -8.37 -19.88
CA ASN A 297 2.31 -9.07 -20.57
C ASN A 297 1.11 -9.16 -19.62
N VAL A 298 0.07 -8.36 -19.92
CA VAL A 298 -1.12 -8.21 -19.04
C VAL A 298 -1.93 -9.52 -18.89
N SER A 299 -1.67 -10.54 -19.70
CA SER A 299 -2.30 -11.86 -19.57
C SER A 299 -1.61 -12.76 -18.57
N HIS A 300 -0.35 -12.48 -18.21
CA HIS A 300 0.48 -13.35 -17.39
C HIS A 300 0.73 -12.77 -16.01
N GLU A 301 0.71 -11.44 -15.87
CA GLU A 301 1.02 -10.78 -14.62
C GLU A 301 -0.22 -10.26 -13.92
N ASP A 302 -0.22 -10.34 -12.59
CA ASP A 302 -1.27 -9.73 -11.79
C ASP A 302 -1.20 -8.21 -11.92
N PRO A 303 -2.35 -7.53 -12.11
CA PRO A 303 -2.41 -6.08 -12.28
C PRO A 303 -1.75 -5.28 -11.16
N SER A 304 -1.64 -5.83 -9.94
CA SER A 304 -1.02 -5.13 -8.81
C SER A 304 0.45 -4.78 -9.06
N TYR A 305 1.20 -5.64 -9.75
CA TYR A 305 2.58 -5.36 -10.11
C TYR A 305 2.69 -4.35 -11.26
N ILE A 306 1.75 -4.40 -12.20
CA ILE A 306 1.69 -3.42 -13.30
C ILE A 306 1.39 -2.03 -12.75
N LEU A 307 0.40 -1.91 -11.87
CA LEU A 307 0.03 -0.65 -11.21
C LEU A 307 1.17 -0.11 -10.35
N GLN A 308 1.89 -0.96 -9.62
CA GLN A 308 3.10 -0.59 -8.89
C GLN A 308 4.10 0.16 -9.78
N ASN A 309 4.39 -0.39 -10.95
CA ASN A 309 5.36 0.22 -11.87
C ASN A 309 4.79 1.46 -12.57
N ILE A 310 3.48 1.52 -12.84
CA ILE A 310 2.82 2.72 -13.36
C ILE A 310 2.86 3.88 -12.35
N PHE A 311 2.74 3.59 -11.04
CA PHE A 311 2.94 4.61 -10.00
C PHE A 311 4.40 5.03 -9.87
N ARG A 312 5.33 4.09 -10.04
CA ARG A 312 6.77 4.33 -9.90
C ARG A 312 7.34 5.15 -11.05
N TYR A 313 6.99 4.84 -12.30
CA TYR A 313 7.63 5.42 -13.49
C TYR A 313 6.76 6.44 -14.20
N ARG A 314 7.42 7.45 -14.82
CA ARG A 314 6.74 8.55 -15.50
C ARG A 314 6.21 8.20 -16.88
N GLY A 315 6.91 7.32 -17.61
CA GLY A 315 6.52 6.87 -18.95
C GLY A 315 5.58 5.68 -18.91
N LEU A 316 4.49 5.71 -19.67
CA LEU A 316 3.57 4.58 -19.84
C LEU A 316 3.25 4.39 -21.32
N ILE A 317 3.43 3.17 -21.80
CA ILE A 317 3.05 2.75 -23.15
C ILE A 317 2.09 1.56 -23.03
N ILE A 318 0.91 1.66 -23.65
CA ILE A 318 -0.06 0.57 -23.65
C ILE A 318 -0.23 0.01 -25.06
N GLY A 319 -0.07 -1.31 -25.21
CA GLY A 319 -0.26 -2.04 -26.45
C GLY A 319 -1.44 -3.01 -26.41
N SER A 320 -2.27 -3.02 -27.45
CA SER A 320 -3.42 -3.94 -27.54
C SER A 320 -3.67 -4.44 -28.95
N PRO A 321 -3.90 -5.75 -29.17
CA PRO A 321 -4.57 -6.20 -30.35
C PRO A 321 -6.05 -5.79 -30.31
N THR A 322 -6.66 -5.64 -31.49
CA THR A 322 -8.11 -5.51 -31.60
C THR A 322 -8.76 -6.86 -31.33
N TYR A 323 -9.65 -6.91 -30.35
CA TYR A 323 -10.44 -8.09 -30.00
C TYR A 323 -11.94 -7.72 -29.93
N SER A 324 -12.77 -8.40 -30.73
CA SER A 324 -14.22 -8.13 -30.79
C SER A 324 -14.57 -6.64 -30.97
N ASN A 325 -13.85 -5.92 -31.84
CA ASN A 325 -13.95 -4.47 -32.06
C ASN A 325 -13.67 -3.58 -30.83
N ARG A 326 -12.96 -4.13 -29.82
CA ARG A 326 -12.56 -3.44 -28.60
C ARG A 326 -11.07 -3.68 -28.29
N LEU A 327 -10.65 -3.27 -27.12
CA LEU A 327 -9.35 -3.67 -26.57
C LEU A 327 -9.34 -5.17 -26.26
N PHE A 328 -8.16 -5.73 -26.17
CA PHE A 328 -7.96 -7.05 -25.58
C PHE A 328 -8.44 -7.03 -24.12
N PRO A 329 -9.25 -8.02 -23.65
CA PRO A 329 -9.95 -7.90 -22.37
C PRO A 329 -9.07 -7.56 -21.16
N ALA A 330 -7.89 -8.17 -21.04
CA ALA A 330 -6.97 -7.86 -19.94
C ALA A 330 -6.41 -6.42 -20.02
N VAL A 331 -6.21 -5.87 -21.24
CA VAL A 331 -5.81 -4.47 -21.43
C VAL A 331 -6.97 -3.54 -21.05
N GLU A 332 -8.20 -3.88 -21.44
CA GLU A 332 -9.38 -3.10 -21.07
C GLU A 332 -9.54 -3.02 -19.55
N THR A 333 -9.45 -4.16 -18.86
CA THR A 333 -9.46 -4.19 -17.39
C THR A 333 -8.35 -3.34 -16.77
N LEU A 334 -7.12 -3.42 -17.30
CA LEU A 334 -6.01 -2.60 -16.79
C LEU A 334 -6.29 -1.10 -16.97
N THR A 335 -6.81 -0.67 -18.13
CA THR A 335 -7.13 0.75 -18.37
C THR A 335 -8.21 1.26 -17.41
N GLU A 336 -9.22 0.46 -17.09
CA GLU A 336 -10.23 0.79 -16.08
C GLU A 336 -9.63 0.91 -14.67
N MET A 337 -8.76 -0.02 -14.31
CA MET A 337 -8.06 0.02 -13.01
C MET A 337 -7.16 1.25 -12.88
N ILE A 338 -6.49 1.66 -13.93
CA ILE A 338 -5.68 2.89 -13.97
C ILE A 338 -6.58 4.12 -13.80
N ALA A 339 -7.67 4.20 -14.56
CA ALA A 339 -8.61 5.33 -14.52
C ALA A 339 -9.24 5.52 -13.13
N THR A 340 -9.64 4.44 -12.46
CA THR A 340 -10.26 4.50 -11.12
C THR A 340 -9.31 4.98 -10.02
N ARG A 341 -7.98 4.92 -10.24
CA ARG A 341 -6.97 5.43 -9.31
C ARG A 341 -6.60 6.89 -9.51
N ASP A 342 -7.20 7.55 -10.52
CA ASP A 342 -6.97 8.98 -10.83
C ASP A 342 -5.47 9.34 -10.91
N ILE A 343 -4.66 8.46 -11.51
CA ILE A 343 -3.21 8.65 -11.65
C ILE A 343 -2.92 9.87 -12.51
N LYS A 344 -2.00 10.72 -12.09
CA LYS A 344 -1.65 11.99 -12.77
C LYS A 344 -0.20 12.00 -13.24
N ASN A 345 0.14 13.00 -14.04
CA ASN A 345 1.53 13.33 -14.43
C ASN A 345 2.25 12.19 -15.14
N ARG A 346 1.62 11.54 -16.13
CA ARG A 346 2.28 10.52 -16.96
C ARG A 346 2.51 11.04 -18.39
N THR A 347 3.64 10.67 -18.96
CA THR A 347 3.88 10.75 -20.40
C THR A 347 3.38 9.46 -21.03
N PHE A 348 2.39 9.55 -21.90
CA PHE A 348 1.66 8.39 -22.39
C PHE A 348 1.85 8.19 -23.91
N ALA A 349 1.97 6.94 -24.31
CA ALA A 349 1.91 6.51 -25.69
C ALA A 349 1.13 5.20 -25.81
N TYR A 350 0.72 4.85 -27.01
CA TYR A 350 0.00 3.61 -27.25
C TYR A 350 0.22 3.07 -28.66
N PHE A 351 0.03 1.76 -28.80
CA PHE A 351 0.09 1.07 -30.07
C PHE A 351 -0.95 -0.05 -30.15
N GLY A 352 -1.32 -0.42 -31.37
CA GLY A 352 -2.31 -1.47 -31.60
C GLY A 352 -1.98 -2.39 -32.74
N SER A 353 -2.64 -3.54 -32.78
CA SER A 353 -2.57 -4.48 -33.90
C SER A 353 -3.94 -5.02 -34.29
N PHE A 354 -4.07 -5.46 -35.54
CA PHE A 354 -5.28 -6.06 -36.07
C PHE A 354 -4.96 -6.95 -37.29
N THR A 355 -5.90 -7.81 -37.68
CA THR A 355 -5.77 -8.63 -38.89
C THR A 355 -6.63 -8.08 -40.05
N TRP A 356 -7.92 -7.80 -39.82
CA TRP A 356 -8.84 -7.35 -40.86
C TRP A 356 -9.53 -6.01 -40.56
N ALA A 357 -9.76 -5.67 -39.32
CA ALA A 357 -10.35 -4.39 -38.87
C ALA A 357 -9.72 -3.92 -37.57
N GLY A 358 -9.20 -2.70 -37.56
CA GLY A 358 -8.58 -2.07 -36.40
C GLY A 358 -9.60 -1.31 -35.56
N ALA A 359 -9.53 -1.43 -34.21
CA ALA A 359 -10.33 -0.67 -33.25
C ALA A 359 -9.57 -0.31 -31.98
N ALA A 360 -8.49 -1.04 -31.64
CA ALA A 360 -7.74 -0.84 -30.40
C ALA A 360 -7.25 0.60 -30.24
N ILE A 361 -6.70 1.19 -31.31
CA ILE A 361 -6.19 2.57 -31.30
C ILE A 361 -7.28 3.59 -30.91
N LYS A 362 -8.50 3.44 -31.45
CA LYS A 362 -9.62 4.32 -31.13
C LYS A 362 -9.95 4.30 -29.63
N HIS A 363 -9.95 3.11 -29.01
CA HIS A 363 -10.23 2.96 -27.58
C HIS A 363 -9.08 3.48 -26.71
N LEU A 364 -7.82 3.24 -27.09
CA LEU A 364 -6.67 3.78 -26.39
C LEU A 364 -6.57 5.31 -26.51
N ALA A 365 -6.95 5.88 -27.64
CA ALA A 365 -7.05 7.33 -27.81
C ALA A 365 -8.11 7.94 -26.88
N ALA A 366 -9.30 7.33 -26.79
CA ALA A 366 -10.35 7.77 -25.88
C ALA A 366 -9.91 7.65 -24.40
N PHE A 367 -9.19 6.59 -24.04
CA PHE A 367 -8.59 6.46 -22.73
C PHE A 367 -7.58 7.58 -22.46
N ALA A 368 -6.64 7.85 -23.38
CA ALA A 368 -5.66 8.93 -23.28
C ALA A 368 -6.32 10.29 -23.03
N GLU A 369 -7.37 10.60 -23.78
CA GLU A 369 -8.16 11.84 -23.63
C GLU A 369 -8.80 11.94 -22.25
N SER A 370 -9.37 10.85 -21.74
CA SER A 370 -10.00 10.81 -20.41
C SER A 370 -9.02 11.07 -19.28
N MET A 371 -7.79 10.59 -19.41
CA MET A 371 -6.74 10.73 -18.39
C MET A 371 -6.08 12.10 -18.39
N LYS A 372 -6.21 12.90 -19.46
CA LYS A 372 -5.60 14.23 -19.60
C LYS A 372 -4.09 14.24 -19.42
N TRP A 373 -3.42 13.16 -19.77
CA TRP A 373 -1.97 13.03 -19.69
C TRP A 373 -1.28 13.68 -20.90
N GLU A 374 0.01 13.96 -20.75
CA GLU A 374 0.86 14.30 -21.87
C GLU A 374 0.98 13.10 -22.82
N THR A 375 0.24 13.15 -23.92
CA THR A 375 0.21 12.04 -24.90
C THR A 375 1.14 12.31 -26.07
N ILE A 376 1.96 11.32 -26.41
CA ILE A 376 2.82 11.37 -27.61
C ILE A 376 1.94 11.25 -28.85
N PRO A 377 2.07 12.16 -29.84
CA PRO A 377 1.19 12.17 -31.00
C PRO A 377 1.41 11.01 -31.97
N CYS A 378 2.51 10.26 -31.82
CA CYS A 378 2.81 9.09 -32.63
C CYS A 378 2.05 7.87 -32.10
N CYS A 379 1.01 7.43 -32.81
CA CYS A 379 0.35 6.16 -32.57
C CYS A 379 0.73 5.16 -33.67
N ILE A 380 0.87 3.88 -33.30
CA ILE A 380 1.24 2.81 -34.21
C ILE A 380 0.09 1.83 -34.32
N GLU A 381 -0.40 1.59 -35.54
CA GLU A 381 -1.39 0.54 -35.80
C GLU A 381 -0.86 -0.46 -36.83
N MET A 382 -0.50 -1.64 -36.35
CA MET A 382 0.09 -2.69 -37.17
C MET A 382 -0.97 -3.63 -37.74
N LYS A 383 -1.01 -3.78 -39.05
CA LYS A 383 -1.79 -4.83 -39.70
C LYS A 383 -0.95 -6.12 -39.82
N GLN A 384 -1.39 -7.19 -39.12
CA GLN A 384 -0.83 -8.55 -39.16
C GLN A 384 0.58 -8.66 -38.59
N SER A 385 1.63 -8.29 -39.33
CA SER A 385 3.03 -8.52 -38.92
C SER A 385 3.88 -7.25 -38.98
N ILE A 386 4.97 -7.26 -38.25
CA ILE A 386 5.92 -6.15 -38.20
C ILE A 386 6.63 -5.97 -39.53
N THR A 387 6.65 -4.76 -40.06
CA THR A 387 7.32 -4.37 -41.30
C THR A 387 8.43 -3.35 -41.01
N PRO A 388 9.35 -3.08 -41.98
CA PRO A 388 10.34 -2.00 -41.80
C PRO A 388 9.69 -0.64 -41.48
N ALA A 389 8.53 -0.33 -42.07
CA ALA A 389 7.80 0.91 -41.77
C ALA A 389 7.25 0.94 -40.33
N ILE A 390 6.74 -0.17 -39.81
CA ILE A 390 6.31 -0.28 -38.41
C ILE A 390 7.50 -0.16 -37.46
N LYS A 391 8.66 -0.73 -37.75
CA LYS A 391 9.87 -0.55 -36.96
C LYS A 391 10.30 0.91 -36.90
N GLU A 392 10.21 1.64 -38.01
CA GLU A 392 10.51 3.07 -38.00
C GLU A 392 9.55 3.86 -37.13
N GLN A 393 8.23 3.51 -37.12
CA GLN A 393 7.27 4.13 -36.23
C GLN A 393 7.57 3.78 -34.74
N CYS A 394 7.98 2.56 -34.43
CA CYS A 394 8.43 2.18 -33.08
C CYS A 394 9.63 3.01 -32.63
N ARG A 395 10.62 3.23 -33.53
CA ARG A 395 11.77 4.09 -33.26
C ARG A 395 11.35 5.53 -32.95
N ASN A 396 10.48 6.11 -33.79
CA ASN A 396 10.00 7.48 -33.61
C ASN A 396 9.25 7.64 -32.26
N LEU A 397 8.39 6.70 -31.91
CA LEU A 397 7.67 6.70 -30.63
C LEU A 397 8.67 6.64 -29.47
N ALA A 398 9.66 5.77 -29.52
CA ALA A 398 10.67 5.63 -28.48
C ALA A 398 11.56 6.87 -28.31
N GLN A 399 11.96 7.51 -29.42
CA GLN A 399 12.70 8.78 -29.41
C GLN A 399 11.90 9.90 -28.75
N GLU A 400 10.63 10.06 -29.13
CA GLU A 400 9.74 11.06 -28.54
C GLU A 400 9.51 10.83 -27.03
N MET A 401 9.33 9.56 -26.62
CA MET A 401 9.20 9.19 -25.21
C MET A 401 10.49 9.53 -24.46
N ALA A 402 11.64 9.10 -24.95
CA ALA A 402 12.92 9.36 -24.31
C ALA A 402 13.21 10.87 -24.19
N ALA A 403 12.94 11.65 -25.23
CA ALA A 403 13.16 13.08 -25.22
C ALA A 403 12.30 13.83 -24.19
N ARG A 404 11.11 13.31 -23.83
CA ARG A 404 10.23 13.91 -22.82
C ARG A 404 10.59 13.50 -21.39
N LEU A 405 11.13 12.30 -21.23
CA LEU A 405 11.53 11.80 -19.90
C LEU A 405 12.86 12.39 -19.42
N THR A 406 13.73 12.84 -20.34
CA THR A 406 15.03 13.44 -20.03
C THR A 406 14.97 14.97 -19.81
N ARG A 407 13.82 15.58 -20.02
CA ARG A 407 13.53 16.99 -19.68
C ARG A 407 13.11 17.11 -18.20
#